data_fefd9014165a71fc01d8637cf83bd84d
#
_entry.id   fefd9014165a71fc01d8637cf83bd84d
#
_cell.length_a   1.000
_cell.length_b   1.000
_cell.length_c   1.000
_cell.angle_alpha   90.00
_cell.angle_beta   90.00
_cell.angle_gamma   90.00
#
_symmetry.space_group_name_H-M   'P 1'
#
loop_
_entity.id
_entity.type
_entity.pdbx_description
1 polymer ?
#
loop_
_entity_poly.entity_id
_entity_poly.type
_entity_poly.pdbx_seq_one_letter_code
_entity_poly.pdbx_strand_id
1 'polypeptide(L)'
;MRLTHVKSTLILRSLLVYLMFSRIVFAHDVHEPASYQVQEIAQGNFVHVGAFPPHSLENQGDIANIGFIVGETCVAVIDAGSSLHVGSMLKGAIRRVTELPICAVIITHVHPDHLLGLNAFTSDNSLTVYGHHRLPKQIRTRSRFYLESLEQYLGEGNTIDHTIDSSLVTPVNGLLSIDLGNRVIEIRSWGYAHTDHDVSVTDLKTGTFWAGDLVFSEHIPILDSNVRQYDEVLEELQNLDIQHYVVGHGPLDRPWDVLLTEQRRYLGVLLKEVRAAIANDVSLMDAVNTVGWQEREKWHNFDLYHRRNVTTSYTDLEWED
;
A
#
# COMPACT_ATOMS: atom_id res chain seq x y z
N MET A 1 -76.38 76.97 -23.78
CA MET A 1 -75.31 77.76 -24.44
C MET A 1 -74.01 77.60 -23.62
N ARG A 2 -72.96 77.23 -24.25
CA ARG A 2 -71.60 76.95 -23.78
C ARG A 2 -71.44 75.66 -22.99
N LEU A 3 -70.93 74.64 -23.72
CA LEU A 3 -70.25 73.42 -23.27
C LEU A 3 -68.89 73.75 -22.67
N THR A 4 -68.59 73.18 -21.53
CA THR A 4 -67.20 73.14 -21.04
C THR A 4 -66.77 71.68 -20.85
N HIS A 5 -65.77 71.24 -21.64
CA HIS A 5 -65.14 69.95 -21.57
C HIS A 5 -64.36 69.80 -20.28
N VAL A 6 -64.64 68.73 -19.56
CA VAL A 6 -63.72 68.22 -18.50
C VAL A 6 -62.93 67.03 -19.03
N LYS A 7 -61.61 67.17 -19.15
CA LYS A 7 -60.67 66.10 -19.51
C LYS A 7 -60.45 65.27 -18.29
N SER A 8 -60.85 64.02 -18.31
CA SER A 8 -60.42 63.00 -17.32
C SER A 8 -59.10 62.45 -17.71
N THR A 9 -58.08 62.67 -16.86
CA THR A 9 -56.73 62.07 -16.96
C THR A 9 -56.72 60.74 -16.18
N LEU A 10 -56.69 59.63 -16.90
CA LEU A 10 -56.49 58.29 -16.30
C LEU A 10 -55.03 58.13 -15.94
N ILE A 11 -54.76 58.08 -14.67
CA ILE A 11 -53.38 57.71 -14.15
C ILE A 11 -53.32 56.18 -14.03
N LEU A 12 -52.63 55.58 -14.97
CA LEU A 12 -52.31 54.16 -14.98
C LEU A 12 -51.19 53.93 -13.98
N ARG A 13 -51.52 53.41 -12.81
CA ARG A 13 -50.48 52.95 -11.82
C ARG A 13 -50.04 51.55 -12.21
N SER A 14 -48.88 51.45 -12.84
CA SER A 14 -48.14 50.18 -13.06
C SER A 14 -47.63 49.61 -11.72
N LEU A 15 -48.26 48.52 -11.28
CA LEU A 15 -47.83 47.76 -10.16
C LEU A 15 -46.68 46.84 -10.63
N LEU A 16 -45.43 47.22 -10.37
CA LEU A 16 -44.26 46.37 -10.58
C LEU A 16 -44.24 45.32 -9.46
N VAL A 17 -44.69 44.10 -9.76
CA VAL A 17 -44.52 42.95 -8.88
C VAL A 17 -43.09 42.43 -9.05
N TYR A 18 -42.19 42.75 -8.11
CA TYR A 18 -40.88 42.15 -8.01
C TYR A 18 -41.04 40.73 -7.47
N LEU A 19 -41.02 39.72 -8.35
CA LEU A 19 -40.86 38.32 -8.00
C LEU A 19 -39.39 38.11 -7.54
N MET A 20 -39.16 38.17 -6.23
CA MET A 20 -37.94 37.67 -5.65
C MET A 20 -37.91 36.14 -5.80
N PHE A 21 -37.24 35.66 -6.83
CA PHE A 21 -36.83 34.28 -6.91
C PHE A 21 -35.72 34.09 -5.87
N SER A 22 -36.07 33.65 -4.66
CA SER A 22 -35.14 33.08 -3.70
C SER A 22 -34.56 31.80 -4.35
N ARG A 23 -33.37 31.91 -4.90
CA ARG A 23 -32.57 30.73 -5.21
C ARG A 23 -32.25 30.04 -3.88
N ILE A 24 -33.02 29.00 -3.58
CA ILE A 24 -32.61 28.02 -2.58
C ILE A 24 -31.39 27.32 -3.20
N VAL A 25 -30.21 27.82 -2.86
CA VAL A 25 -28.97 27.08 -3.07
C VAL A 25 -29.06 25.92 -2.07
N PHE A 26 -29.46 24.74 -2.54
CA PHE A 26 -29.16 23.53 -1.83
C PHE A 26 -27.60 23.47 -1.77
N ALA A 27 -27.04 23.84 -0.61
CA ALA A 27 -25.71 23.42 -0.28
C ALA A 27 -25.79 21.88 -0.32
N HIS A 28 -25.33 21.28 -1.40
CA HIS A 28 -24.85 19.92 -1.34
C HIS A 28 -23.73 20.01 -0.29
N ASP A 29 -23.96 19.43 0.86
CA ASP A 29 -22.87 18.99 1.71
C ASP A 29 -22.04 18.04 0.83
N VAL A 30 -21.04 18.60 0.16
CA VAL A 30 -19.93 17.85 -0.34
C VAL A 30 -19.32 17.32 0.94
N HIS A 31 -19.67 16.07 1.31
CA HIS A 31 -18.88 15.32 2.24
C HIS A 31 -17.46 15.39 1.66
N GLU A 32 -16.61 16.22 2.26
CA GLU A 32 -15.19 16.10 2.00
C GLU A 32 -14.86 14.63 2.30
N PRO A 33 -14.31 13.87 1.34
CA PRO A 33 -13.92 12.49 1.60
C PRO A 33 -13.03 12.55 2.84
N ALA A 34 -13.31 11.68 3.81
CA ALA A 34 -12.56 11.62 5.06
C ALA A 34 -11.08 11.72 4.68
N SER A 35 -10.42 12.80 5.11
CA SER A 35 -9.08 13.14 4.61
C SER A 35 -8.18 11.92 4.80
N TYR A 36 -7.52 11.48 3.74
CA TYR A 36 -6.55 10.37 3.79
C TYR A 36 -5.57 10.64 4.93
N GLN A 37 -5.69 9.84 5.98
CA GLN A 37 -4.99 10.08 7.24
C GLN A 37 -3.58 9.51 7.17
N VAL A 38 -2.62 10.30 7.59
CA VAL A 38 -1.26 9.84 7.87
C VAL A 38 -0.92 10.22 9.30
N GLN A 39 -0.18 9.35 9.99
CA GLN A 39 0.31 9.61 11.34
C GLN A 39 1.83 9.73 11.32
N GLU A 40 2.38 10.65 12.09
CA GLU A 40 3.82 10.75 12.32
C GLU A 40 4.22 9.76 13.43
N ILE A 41 4.96 8.71 13.06
CA ILE A 41 5.40 7.65 14.00
C ILE A 41 6.78 7.93 14.59
N ALA A 42 7.58 8.71 13.91
CA ALA A 42 8.85 9.25 14.34
C ALA A 42 9.10 10.55 13.58
N GLN A 43 9.97 11.42 14.08
CA GLN A 43 10.20 12.72 13.46
C GLN A 43 10.39 12.59 11.93
N GLY A 44 9.45 13.15 11.16
CA GLY A 44 9.47 13.18 9.71
C GLY A 44 9.19 11.82 9.02
N ASN A 45 8.78 10.78 9.74
CA ASN A 45 8.27 9.53 9.19
C ASN A 45 6.75 9.48 9.33
N PHE A 46 6.04 9.52 8.22
CA PHE A 46 4.59 9.55 8.16
C PHE A 46 4.05 8.30 7.50
N VAL A 47 3.14 7.60 8.15
CA VAL A 47 2.53 6.36 7.65
C VAL A 47 1.02 6.51 7.54
N HIS A 48 0.46 5.98 6.45
CA HIS A 48 -0.93 5.61 6.32
C HIS A 48 -1.08 4.12 6.64
N VAL A 49 -2.03 3.77 7.48
CA VAL A 49 -2.33 2.38 7.82
C VAL A 49 -3.50 1.92 6.97
N GLY A 50 -3.24 0.93 6.13
CA GLY A 50 -4.24 0.35 5.23
C GLY A 50 -5.33 -0.44 5.96
N ALA A 51 -6.40 -0.73 5.26
CA ALA A 51 -7.52 -1.48 5.79
C ALA A 51 -7.23 -2.99 5.87
N PHE A 52 -7.80 -3.69 6.86
CA PHE A 52 -7.70 -5.15 6.98
C PHE A 52 -8.47 -5.95 5.93
N PRO A 53 -9.68 -5.52 5.48
CA PRO A 53 -10.39 -6.25 4.45
C PRO A 53 -9.58 -6.34 3.17
N PRO A 54 -9.72 -7.46 2.40
CA PRO A 54 -9.06 -7.56 1.10
C PRO A 54 -9.54 -6.47 0.13
N HIS A 55 -8.90 -6.36 -1.02
CA HIS A 55 -9.28 -5.42 -2.09
C HIS A 55 -10.78 -5.42 -2.35
N SER A 56 -11.40 -4.26 -2.39
CA SER A 56 -12.82 -4.08 -2.65
C SER A 56 -13.10 -2.73 -3.32
N LEU A 57 -14.30 -2.55 -3.89
CA LEU A 57 -14.76 -1.25 -4.38
C LEU A 57 -14.82 -0.19 -3.26
N GLU A 58 -15.10 -0.61 -2.04
CA GLU A 58 -15.24 0.30 -0.89
C GLU A 58 -13.88 0.88 -0.46
N ASN A 59 -12.86 0.02 -0.30
CA ASN A 59 -11.52 0.47 0.10
C ASN A 59 -10.64 0.87 -1.08
N GLN A 60 -11.09 0.72 -2.33
CA GLN A 60 -10.33 1.04 -3.54
C GLN A 60 -8.93 0.40 -3.58
N GLY A 61 -8.78 -0.73 -2.86
CA GLY A 61 -7.52 -1.44 -2.69
C GLY A 61 -6.56 -0.83 -1.65
N ASP A 62 -7.00 0.11 -0.84
CA ASP A 62 -6.21 0.75 0.22
C ASP A 62 -6.04 -0.20 1.42
N ILE A 63 -5.12 -1.17 1.28
CA ILE A 63 -4.91 -2.26 2.25
C ILE A 63 -3.49 -2.35 2.79
N ALA A 64 -2.50 -1.70 2.14
CA ALA A 64 -1.12 -1.71 2.57
C ALA A 64 -0.77 -0.50 3.47
N ASN A 65 0.16 -0.68 4.37
CA ASN A 65 0.77 0.41 5.12
C ASN A 65 1.83 1.07 4.22
N ILE A 66 1.55 2.28 3.78
CA ILE A 66 2.41 3.07 2.91
C ILE A 66 2.68 4.44 3.51
N GLY A 67 3.70 5.14 3.04
CA GLY A 67 3.96 6.45 3.60
C GLY A 67 5.17 7.18 3.04
N PHE A 68 5.76 8.05 3.84
CA PHE A 68 6.86 8.89 3.35
C PHE A 68 7.78 9.37 4.47
N ILE A 69 9.00 9.71 4.06
CA ILE A 69 10.05 10.26 4.92
C ILE A 69 10.40 11.66 4.42
N VAL A 70 10.32 12.66 5.30
CA VAL A 70 10.60 14.06 4.99
C VAL A 70 12.04 14.39 5.39
N GLY A 71 12.89 14.72 4.43
CA GLY A 71 14.25 15.25 4.64
C GLY A 71 14.25 16.78 4.75
N GLU A 72 15.43 17.40 4.60
CA GLU A 72 15.55 18.86 4.56
C GLU A 72 15.43 19.42 3.13
N THR A 73 15.67 18.60 2.10
CA THR A 73 15.63 19.04 0.69
C THR A 73 14.54 18.35 -0.12
N CYS A 74 14.15 17.15 0.24
CA CYS A 74 13.12 16.40 -0.48
C CYS A 74 12.47 15.32 0.38
N VAL A 75 11.46 14.66 -0.23
CA VAL A 75 10.67 13.58 0.36
C VAL A 75 10.96 12.27 -0.36
N ALA A 76 11.11 11.18 0.39
CA ALA A 76 11.08 9.82 -0.11
C ALA A 76 9.73 9.16 0.23
N VAL A 77 9.07 8.59 -0.76
CA VAL A 77 7.82 7.82 -0.61
C VAL A 77 8.16 6.35 -0.51
N ILE A 78 7.54 5.64 0.42
CA ILE A 78 7.67 4.19 0.60
C ILE A 78 6.35 3.56 0.20
N ASP A 79 6.37 2.83 -0.90
CA ASP A 79 5.25 2.26 -1.62
C ASP A 79 4.21 3.29 -2.11
N ALA A 80 3.46 2.91 -3.12
CA ALA A 80 2.61 3.85 -3.85
C ALA A 80 1.11 3.55 -3.71
N GLY A 81 0.76 2.43 -3.09
CA GLY A 81 -0.63 1.97 -2.99
C GLY A 81 -1.09 1.20 -4.22
N SER A 82 -2.32 0.71 -4.18
CA SER A 82 -2.89 -0.24 -5.15
C SER A 82 -3.49 0.40 -6.39
N SER A 83 -3.65 1.71 -6.41
CA SER A 83 -4.30 2.40 -7.52
C SER A 83 -3.83 3.84 -7.65
N LEU A 84 -4.05 4.43 -8.83
CA LEU A 84 -3.80 5.85 -9.05
C LEU A 84 -4.54 6.72 -8.02
N HIS A 85 -5.73 6.29 -7.59
CA HIS A 85 -6.51 6.96 -6.56
C HIS A 85 -5.78 6.97 -5.21
N VAL A 86 -5.36 5.80 -4.71
CA VAL A 86 -4.62 5.68 -3.43
C VAL A 86 -3.30 6.44 -3.48
N GLY A 87 -2.52 6.30 -4.57
CA GLY A 87 -1.28 7.05 -4.76
C GLY A 87 -1.51 8.58 -4.78
N SER A 88 -2.60 9.04 -5.41
CA SER A 88 -2.95 10.47 -5.43
C SER A 88 -3.36 10.97 -4.04
N MET A 89 -4.05 10.15 -3.25
CA MET A 89 -4.40 10.50 -1.88
C MET A 89 -3.15 10.61 -0.99
N LEU A 90 -2.20 9.68 -1.11
CA LEU A 90 -0.90 9.76 -0.41
C LEU A 90 -0.13 11.01 -0.84
N LYS A 91 -0.06 11.32 -2.15
CA LYS A 91 0.56 12.54 -2.65
C LYS A 91 -0.10 13.80 -2.09
N GLY A 92 -1.43 13.81 -1.97
CA GLY A 92 -2.18 14.87 -1.31
C GLY A 92 -1.83 15.00 0.18
N ALA A 93 -1.64 13.87 0.89
CA ALA A 93 -1.20 13.87 2.29
C ALA A 93 0.22 14.47 2.44
N ILE A 94 1.15 14.11 1.57
CA ILE A 94 2.50 14.71 1.52
C ILE A 94 2.41 16.22 1.41
N ARG A 95 1.59 16.74 0.49
CA ARG A 95 1.43 18.21 0.27
C ARG A 95 0.79 18.94 1.45
N ARG A 96 0.05 18.24 2.32
CA ARG A 96 -0.44 18.85 3.59
C ARG A 96 0.65 18.96 4.65
N VAL A 97 1.68 18.11 4.56
CA VAL A 97 2.80 18.08 5.53
C VAL A 97 3.94 19.01 5.09
N THR A 98 4.27 19.02 3.78
CA THR A 98 5.43 19.75 3.27
C THR A 98 5.28 20.18 1.82
N GLU A 99 5.91 21.30 1.44
CA GLU A 99 6.03 21.76 0.05
C GLU A 99 7.30 21.22 -0.65
N LEU A 100 8.15 20.46 0.06
CA LEU A 100 9.37 19.90 -0.51
C LEU A 100 9.06 18.98 -1.71
N PRO A 101 9.93 18.92 -2.73
CA PRO A 101 9.75 18.02 -3.84
C PRO A 101 9.87 16.55 -3.40
N ILE A 102 9.13 15.67 -4.08
CA ILE A 102 9.33 14.23 -3.96
C ILE A 102 10.49 13.85 -4.88
N CYS A 103 11.60 13.38 -4.33
CA CYS A 103 12.80 13.00 -5.09
C CYS A 103 12.96 11.49 -5.27
N ALA A 104 12.31 10.69 -4.42
CA ALA A 104 12.40 9.24 -4.47
C ALA A 104 11.04 8.59 -4.23
N VAL A 105 10.76 7.50 -4.95
CA VAL A 105 9.75 6.50 -4.59
C VAL A 105 10.46 5.17 -4.46
N ILE A 106 10.33 4.50 -3.34
CA ILE A 106 10.89 3.18 -3.09
C ILE A 106 9.73 2.18 -3.14
N ILE A 107 9.76 1.25 -4.09
CA ILE A 107 8.80 0.15 -4.19
C ILE A 107 9.39 -1.07 -3.51
N THR A 108 8.77 -1.51 -2.42
CA THR A 108 9.28 -2.62 -1.61
C THR A 108 9.26 -3.93 -2.37
N HIS A 109 8.19 -4.18 -3.15
CA HIS A 109 8.04 -5.37 -4.00
C HIS A 109 6.93 -5.17 -5.04
N VAL A 110 6.61 -6.20 -5.85
CA VAL A 110 5.74 -6.06 -7.03
C VAL A 110 4.24 -6.13 -6.74
N HIS A 111 3.80 -6.47 -5.53
CA HIS A 111 2.36 -6.66 -5.30
C HIS A 111 1.54 -5.39 -5.57
N PRO A 112 0.27 -5.56 -5.99
CA PRO A 112 -0.54 -4.46 -6.50
C PRO A 112 -0.68 -3.30 -5.52
N ASP A 113 -0.88 -3.60 -4.25
CA ASP A 113 -1.14 -2.66 -3.16
C ASP A 113 0.09 -1.84 -2.71
N HIS A 114 1.27 -2.18 -3.23
CA HIS A 114 2.52 -1.45 -3.05
C HIS A 114 2.95 -0.68 -4.31
N LEU A 115 2.58 -1.18 -5.51
CA LEU A 115 3.14 -0.72 -6.78
C LEU A 115 2.20 0.13 -7.62
N LEU A 116 0.90 -0.24 -7.74
CA LEU A 116 0.06 0.23 -8.85
C LEU A 116 -0.33 1.71 -8.77
N GLY A 117 -0.15 2.35 -7.62
CA GLY A 117 -0.31 3.79 -7.47
C GLY A 117 0.89 4.63 -7.95
N LEU A 118 1.98 4.01 -8.42
CA LEU A 118 3.23 4.69 -8.79
C LEU A 118 3.02 5.83 -9.80
N ASN A 119 2.11 5.68 -10.75
CA ASN A 119 1.83 6.70 -11.76
C ASN A 119 1.34 8.03 -11.17
N ALA A 120 0.83 8.07 -9.95
CA ALA A 120 0.49 9.32 -9.27
C ALA A 120 1.71 10.22 -9.04
N PHE A 121 2.90 9.64 -8.98
CA PHE A 121 4.15 10.33 -8.67
C PHE A 121 5.01 10.64 -9.90
N THR A 122 4.86 9.90 -10.98
CA THR A 122 5.77 9.93 -12.16
C THR A 122 5.67 11.17 -13.04
N SER A 123 4.82 12.14 -12.71
CA SER A 123 4.70 13.40 -13.47
C SER A 123 5.89 14.36 -13.27
N ASP A 124 6.77 14.09 -12.31
CA ASP A 124 7.96 14.90 -12.02
C ASP A 124 9.21 14.22 -12.61
N ASN A 125 9.89 14.91 -13.52
CA ASN A 125 11.11 14.40 -14.19
C ASN A 125 12.33 14.29 -13.24
N SER A 126 12.27 14.86 -12.05
CA SER A 126 13.33 14.78 -11.03
C SER A 126 13.21 13.56 -10.12
N LEU A 127 12.12 12.82 -10.22
CA LEU A 127 11.84 11.64 -9.41
C LEU A 127 12.69 10.45 -9.84
N THR A 128 13.28 9.76 -8.85
CA THR A 128 13.89 8.44 -9.05
C THR A 128 13.05 7.36 -8.37
N VAL A 129 12.71 6.31 -9.10
CA VAL A 129 12.04 5.13 -8.54
C VAL A 129 13.08 4.07 -8.22
N TYR A 130 13.10 3.59 -6.99
CA TYR A 130 14.00 2.54 -6.54
C TYR A 130 13.24 1.25 -6.24
N GLY A 131 13.86 0.12 -6.45
CA GLY A 131 13.34 -1.19 -6.07
C GLY A 131 14.39 -2.27 -6.28
N HIS A 132 14.11 -3.47 -5.80
CA HIS A 132 15.01 -4.60 -5.94
C HIS A 132 15.45 -4.81 -7.39
N HIS A 133 16.68 -5.24 -7.65
CA HIS A 133 17.20 -5.43 -9.02
C HIS A 133 16.37 -6.41 -9.89
N ARG A 134 15.58 -7.29 -9.28
CA ARG A 134 14.63 -8.18 -9.97
C ARG A 134 13.27 -7.52 -10.25
N LEU A 135 12.92 -6.42 -9.58
CA LEU A 135 11.62 -5.78 -9.70
C LEU A 135 11.23 -5.43 -11.15
N PRO A 136 12.11 -4.88 -12.03
CA PRO A 136 11.75 -4.61 -13.42
C PRO A 136 11.27 -5.83 -14.20
N LYS A 137 11.87 -7.01 -13.94
CA LYS A 137 11.43 -8.27 -14.53
C LYS A 137 10.06 -8.68 -13.99
N GLN A 138 9.84 -8.58 -12.70
CA GLN A 138 8.58 -8.96 -12.06
C GLN A 138 7.41 -8.06 -12.51
N ILE A 139 7.63 -6.76 -12.68
CA ILE A 139 6.65 -5.85 -13.26
C ILE A 139 6.23 -6.35 -14.65
N ARG A 140 7.18 -6.64 -15.55
CA ARG A 140 6.88 -7.12 -16.91
C ARG A 140 6.12 -8.44 -16.96
N THR A 141 6.39 -9.34 -16.01
CA THR A 141 5.79 -10.69 -16.02
C THR A 141 4.46 -10.76 -15.29
N ARG A 142 4.22 -9.92 -14.27
CA ARG A 142 3.06 -10.00 -13.38
C ARG A 142 2.05 -8.87 -13.57
N SER A 143 2.43 -7.73 -14.17
CA SER A 143 1.56 -6.54 -14.26
C SER A 143 0.22 -6.84 -14.91
N ARG A 144 0.20 -7.62 -16.00
CA ARG A 144 -1.05 -7.96 -16.68
C ARG A 144 -2.01 -8.71 -15.76
N PHE A 145 -1.52 -9.73 -15.06
CA PHE A 145 -2.32 -10.50 -14.11
C PHE A 145 -2.88 -9.61 -12.98
N TYR A 146 -2.05 -8.72 -12.44
CA TYR A 146 -2.47 -7.80 -11.39
C TYR A 146 -3.49 -6.77 -11.88
N LEU A 147 -3.33 -6.24 -13.09
CA LEU A 147 -4.30 -5.32 -13.67
C LEU A 147 -5.65 -6.00 -13.91
N GLU A 148 -5.66 -7.21 -14.48
CA GLU A 148 -6.88 -8.01 -14.67
C GLU A 148 -7.56 -8.33 -13.33
N SER A 149 -6.79 -8.64 -12.27
CA SER A 149 -7.33 -8.83 -10.92
C SER A 149 -7.89 -7.54 -10.34
N LEU A 150 -7.19 -6.42 -10.51
CA LEU A 150 -7.62 -5.11 -10.01
C LEU A 150 -8.93 -4.64 -10.67
N GLU A 151 -9.13 -4.92 -11.97
CA GLU A 151 -10.40 -4.63 -12.67
C GLU A 151 -11.60 -5.29 -12.00
N GLN A 152 -11.45 -6.51 -11.52
CA GLN A 152 -12.53 -7.22 -10.80
C GLN A 152 -12.93 -6.51 -9.51
N TYR A 153 -11.98 -5.83 -8.84
CA TYR A 153 -12.22 -5.16 -7.57
C TYR A 153 -12.56 -3.67 -7.73
N LEU A 154 -12.00 -2.98 -8.72
CA LEU A 154 -12.19 -1.54 -8.92
C LEU A 154 -13.18 -1.19 -10.05
N GLY A 155 -13.66 -2.19 -10.82
CA GLY A 155 -14.54 -2.02 -11.97
C GLY A 155 -13.80 -1.73 -13.28
N GLU A 156 -14.44 -2.06 -14.41
CA GLU A 156 -13.90 -1.85 -15.76
C GLU A 156 -13.55 -0.38 -16.01
N GLY A 157 -12.41 -0.14 -16.63
CA GLY A 157 -11.93 1.19 -17.04
C GLY A 157 -11.12 1.94 -15.98
N ASN A 158 -11.08 1.46 -14.73
CA ASN A 158 -10.27 2.10 -13.68
C ASN A 158 -8.79 1.66 -13.70
N THR A 159 -8.39 0.78 -14.63
CA THR A 159 -7.04 0.21 -14.69
C THR A 159 -6.15 0.80 -15.79
N ILE A 160 -6.68 1.64 -16.68
CA ILE A 160 -5.96 2.15 -17.87
C ILE A 160 -4.67 2.89 -17.47
N ASP A 161 -4.72 3.67 -16.39
CA ASP A 161 -3.59 4.48 -15.91
C ASP A 161 -2.68 3.73 -14.91
N HIS A 162 -2.91 2.42 -14.71
CA HIS A 162 -2.14 1.62 -13.75
C HIS A 162 -0.99 0.84 -14.39
N THR A 163 -0.82 0.91 -15.72
CA THR A 163 0.33 0.27 -16.39
C THR A 163 1.63 0.92 -15.94
N ILE A 164 2.49 0.13 -15.31
CA ILE A 164 3.78 0.58 -14.79
C ILE A 164 4.88 0.33 -15.83
N ASP A 165 5.60 1.40 -16.19
CA ASP A 165 6.81 1.27 -17.00
C ASP A 165 7.97 0.75 -16.12
N SER A 166 8.34 -0.50 -16.35
CA SER A 166 9.42 -1.16 -15.62
C SER A 166 10.80 -0.51 -15.83
N SER A 167 10.96 0.30 -16.87
CA SER A 167 12.21 1.01 -17.15
C SER A 167 12.46 2.19 -16.20
N LEU A 168 11.44 2.66 -15.48
CA LEU A 168 11.56 3.72 -14.49
C LEU A 168 12.32 3.26 -13.23
N VAL A 169 12.41 1.94 -12.98
CA VAL A 169 13.01 1.43 -11.76
C VAL A 169 14.54 1.43 -11.83
N THR A 170 15.16 2.20 -10.94
CA THR A 170 16.59 2.13 -10.63
C THR A 170 16.83 0.92 -9.71
N PRO A 171 17.59 -0.09 -10.17
CA PRO A 171 17.74 -1.34 -9.44
C PRO A 171 18.63 -1.21 -8.21
N VAL A 172 18.16 -1.73 -7.08
CA VAL A 172 18.95 -1.89 -5.84
C VAL A 172 19.41 -3.33 -5.71
N ASN A 173 20.73 -3.54 -5.51
CA ASN A 173 21.36 -4.83 -5.26
C ASN A 173 22.29 -4.70 -4.06
N GLY A 174 21.95 -5.31 -2.93
CA GLY A 174 22.62 -5.11 -1.65
C GLY A 174 22.07 -3.87 -0.92
N LEU A 175 22.96 -2.97 -0.52
CA LEU A 175 22.64 -1.76 0.25
C LEU A 175 22.88 -0.50 -0.61
N LEU A 176 21.93 0.42 -0.61
CA LEU A 176 22.01 1.72 -1.26
C LEU A 176 21.60 2.82 -0.28
N SER A 177 22.44 3.83 -0.09
CA SER A 177 22.13 5.00 0.73
C SER A 177 21.70 6.18 -0.14
N ILE A 178 20.67 6.92 0.31
CA ILE A 178 20.14 8.13 -0.33
C ILE A 178 20.09 9.24 0.71
N ASP A 179 20.60 10.43 0.38
CA ASP A 179 20.50 11.61 1.23
C ASP A 179 19.31 12.49 0.80
N LEU A 180 18.36 12.68 1.70
CA LEU A 180 17.18 13.55 1.52
C LEU A 180 17.44 15.00 2.00
N GLY A 181 18.71 15.37 2.16
CA GLY A 181 19.16 16.61 2.79
C GLY A 181 19.34 16.42 4.30
N ASN A 182 20.59 16.23 4.74
CA ASN A 182 20.97 15.97 6.13
C ASN A 182 20.11 14.86 6.81
N ARG A 183 19.63 13.93 5.99
CA ARG A 183 18.84 12.76 6.38
C ARG A 183 19.08 11.61 5.43
N VAL A 184 19.88 10.67 5.86
CA VAL A 184 20.23 9.48 5.07
C VAL A 184 19.22 8.37 5.33
N ILE A 185 18.68 7.81 4.27
CA ILE A 185 17.93 6.55 4.28
C ILE A 185 18.74 5.46 3.60
N GLU A 186 18.61 4.23 4.05
CA GLU A 186 19.24 3.06 3.45
C GLU A 186 18.17 2.12 2.91
N ILE A 187 18.30 1.76 1.63
CA ILE A 187 17.47 0.75 0.96
C ILE A 187 18.29 -0.53 0.91
N ARG A 188 17.76 -1.60 1.50
CA ARG A 188 18.39 -2.92 1.51
C ARG A 188 17.58 -3.89 0.69
N SER A 189 18.20 -4.55 -0.31
CA SER A 189 17.61 -5.69 -1.00
C SER A 189 17.82 -6.98 -0.21
N TRP A 190 16.77 -7.79 -0.14
CA TRP A 190 16.78 -9.07 0.54
C TRP A 190 16.88 -10.24 -0.45
N GLY A 191 17.16 -11.43 0.05
CA GLY A 191 17.05 -12.68 -0.70
C GLY A 191 15.58 -13.08 -0.88
N TYR A 192 15.34 -14.38 -0.94
CA TYR A 192 13.98 -14.89 -0.95
C TYR A 192 13.36 -14.71 0.44
N ALA A 193 12.24 -14.00 0.52
CA ALA A 193 11.49 -13.76 1.74
C ALA A 193 9.99 -13.81 1.47
N HIS A 194 9.25 -12.69 1.61
CA HIS A 194 7.87 -12.61 1.17
C HIS A 194 7.76 -12.87 -0.35
N THR A 195 8.64 -12.23 -1.13
CA THR A 195 8.87 -12.50 -2.56
C THR A 195 10.35 -12.85 -2.83
N ASP A 196 10.74 -12.96 -4.10
CA ASP A 196 12.13 -13.08 -4.52
C ASP A 196 12.81 -11.72 -4.79
N HIS A 197 12.15 -10.61 -4.43
CA HIS A 197 12.58 -9.25 -4.79
C HIS A 197 12.13 -8.18 -3.78
N ASP A 198 12.21 -8.47 -2.50
CA ASP A 198 11.85 -7.53 -1.44
C ASP A 198 12.97 -6.53 -1.16
N VAL A 199 12.61 -5.27 -0.87
CA VAL A 199 13.49 -4.28 -0.26
C VAL A 199 12.86 -3.72 1.01
N SER A 200 13.71 -3.34 1.97
CA SER A 200 13.33 -2.54 3.13
C SER A 200 14.02 -1.19 3.10
N VAL A 201 13.52 -0.23 3.90
CA VAL A 201 14.13 1.09 4.04
C VAL A 201 14.38 1.39 5.52
N THR A 202 15.59 1.87 5.82
CA THR A 202 15.95 2.34 7.16
C THR A 202 16.22 3.83 7.12
N ASP A 203 15.50 4.59 7.92
CA ASP A 203 15.86 5.99 8.19
C ASP A 203 16.88 6.05 9.31
N LEU A 204 18.12 6.38 8.98
CA LEU A 204 19.23 6.38 9.95
C LEU A 204 19.11 7.49 11.01
N LYS A 205 18.31 8.54 10.75
CA LYS A 205 18.14 9.66 11.69
C LYS A 205 17.28 9.29 12.90
N THR A 206 16.28 8.44 12.70
CA THR A 206 15.30 8.07 13.74
C THR A 206 15.35 6.59 14.11
N GLY A 207 16.13 5.77 13.39
CA GLY A 207 16.12 4.31 13.54
C GLY A 207 14.77 3.70 13.10
N THR A 208 14.06 4.35 12.17
CA THR A 208 12.78 3.83 11.66
C THR A 208 13.02 2.84 10.53
N PHE A 209 12.48 1.64 10.68
CA PHE A 209 12.57 0.55 9.71
C PHE A 209 11.23 0.33 9.00
N TRP A 210 11.23 0.48 7.68
CA TRP A 210 10.11 0.18 6.81
C TRP A 210 10.30 -1.20 6.22
N ALA A 211 9.54 -2.15 6.74
CA ALA A 211 9.72 -3.57 6.41
C ALA A 211 9.06 -3.97 5.08
N GLY A 212 8.07 -3.21 4.60
CA GLY A 212 7.15 -3.76 3.61
C GLY A 212 6.56 -5.09 4.09
N ASP A 213 6.32 -6.00 3.19
CA ASP A 213 5.72 -7.31 3.48
C ASP A 213 6.70 -8.35 4.01
N LEU A 214 7.92 -7.93 4.37
CA LEU A 214 8.78 -8.78 5.19
C LEU A 214 8.15 -9.09 6.53
N VAL A 215 7.32 -8.17 7.08
CA VAL A 215 6.65 -8.35 8.36
C VAL A 215 5.20 -7.92 8.28
N PHE A 216 4.32 -8.74 8.86
CA PHE A 216 2.89 -8.54 8.98
C PHE A 216 2.48 -8.41 10.45
N SER A 217 1.45 -7.62 10.74
CA SER A 217 0.87 -7.50 12.07
C SER A 217 -0.58 -7.97 12.04
N GLU A 218 -0.92 -9.00 12.82
CA GLU A 218 -2.25 -9.63 12.89
C GLU A 218 -2.76 -10.23 11.55
N HIS A 219 -2.33 -9.72 10.42
CA HIS A 219 -2.59 -10.30 9.10
C HIS A 219 -1.71 -11.52 8.90
N ILE A 220 -2.28 -12.61 8.32
CA ILE A 220 -1.48 -13.79 8.00
C ILE A 220 -0.33 -13.41 7.06
N PRO A 221 0.92 -13.84 7.33
CA PRO A 221 2.01 -13.64 6.39
C PRO A 221 1.68 -14.28 5.04
N ILE A 222 1.94 -13.57 3.95
CA ILE A 222 1.78 -14.10 2.60
C ILE A 222 3.14 -14.62 2.14
N LEU A 223 3.16 -15.84 1.60
CA LEU A 223 4.36 -16.49 1.10
C LEU A 223 4.29 -16.61 -0.43
N ASP A 224 5.15 -15.87 -1.12
CA ASP A 224 5.25 -15.90 -2.60
C ASP A 224 6.67 -16.30 -3.07
N SER A 225 7.43 -16.95 -2.18
CA SER A 225 8.79 -17.41 -2.45
C SER A 225 9.15 -18.65 -1.61
N ASN A 226 10.34 -18.70 -1.03
CA ASN A 226 10.88 -19.82 -0.28
C ASN A 226 10.64 -19.68 1.23
N VAL A 227 9.90 -20.63 1.82
CA VAL A 227 9.48 -20.58 3.23
C VAL A 227 10.65 -20.63 4.22
N ARG A 228 11.71 -21.42 3.93
CA ARG A 228 12.89 -21.55 4.78
C ARG A 228 13.71 -20.26 4.77
N GLN A 229 13.99 -19.73 3.58
CA GLN A 229 14.77 -18.50 3.46
C GLN A 229 14.01 -17.29 4.04
N TYR A 230 12.68 -17.30 3.97
CA TYR A 230 11.90 -16.26 4.63
C TYR A 230 12.07 -16.30 6.16
N ASP A 231 12.04 -17.49 6.78
CA ASP A 231 12.33 -17.61 8.22
C ASP A 231 13.75 -17.16 8.58
N GLU A 232 14.76 -17.45 7.73
CA GLU A 232 16.14 -16.96 7.88
C GLU A 232 16.21 -15.43 7.84
N VAL A 233 15.46 -14.78 6.94
CA VAL A 233 15.34 -13.30 6.89
C VAL A 233 14.72 -12.75 8.16
N LEU A 234 13.63 -13.35 8.67
CA LEU A 234 13.02 -12.93 9.94
C LEU A 234 13.98 -13.09 11.13
N GLU A 235 14.82 -14.14 11.13
CA GLU A 235 15.87 -14.30 12.15
C GLU A 235 16.90 -13.18 12.07
N GLU A 236 17.28 -12.77 10.86
CA GLU A 236 18.18 -11.63 10.68
C GLU A 236 17.54 -10.33 11.19
N LEU A 237 16.24 -10.10 10.91
CA LEU A 237 15.50 -8.92 11.37
C LEU A 237 15.42 -8.83 12.91
N GLN A 238 15.45 -9.95 13.64
CA GLN A 238 15.49 -9.96 15.10
C GLN A 238 16.78 -9.33 15.68
N ASN A 239 17.85 -9.30 14.90
CA ASN A 239 19.15 -8.78 15.34
C ASN A 239 19.35 -7.30 14.97
N LEU A 240 18.38 -6.65 14.29
CA LEU A 240 18.48 -5.24 13.94
C LEU A 240 18.11 -4.35 15.15
N ASP A 241 18.87 -3.27 15.35
CA ASP A 241 18.53 -2.23 16.33
C ASP A 241 17.50 -1.27 15.73
N ILE A 242 16.22 -1.59 15.92
CA ILE A 242 15.07 -0.86 15.39
C ILE A 242 14.40 -0.08 16.51
N GLN A 243 14.26 1.25 16.33
CA GLN A 243 13.61 2.13 17.30
C GLN A 243 12.13 2.31 16.99
N HIS A 244 11.79 2.41 15.71
CA HIS A 244 10.44 2.51 15.16
C HIS A 244 10.32 1.62 13.93
N TYR A 245 9.13 1.13 13.62
CA TYR A 245 8.93 0.28 12.45
C TYR A 245 7.59 0.56 11.76
N VAL A 246 7.54 0.20 10.47
CA VAL A 246 6.34 0.10 9.66
C VAL A 246 6.34 -1.28 9.00
N VAL A 247 5.32 -2.08 9.29
CA VAL A 247 5.05 -3.36 8.63
C VAL A 247 4.19 -3.15 7.39
N GLY A 248 4.19 -4.09 6.46
CA GLY A 248 3.40 -3.96 5.22
C GLY A 248 1.90 -3.96 5.43
N HIS A 249 1.39 -4.74 6.39
CA HIS A 249 -0.04 -4.83 6.70
C HIS A 249 -0.31 -4.93 8.18
N GLY A 250 -1.43 -4.32 8.60
CA GLY A 250 -1.95 -4.41 9.95
C GLY A 250 -1.48 -3.28 10.88
N PRO A 251 -1.89 -3.32 12.16
CA PRO A 251 -1.63 -2.27 13.12
C PRO A 251 -0.15 -2.15 13.50
N LEU A 252 0.26 -0.95 13.94
CA LEU A 252 1.64 -0.61 14.30
C LEU A 252 1.86 -0.53 15.81
N ASP A 253 0.94 -1.05 16.61
CA ASP A 253 0.93 -0.91 18.08
C ASP A 253 1.47 -2.13 18.84
N ARG A 254 1.91 -3.17 18.13
CA ARG A 254 2.42 -4.41 18.73
C ARG A 254 3.95 -4.38 18.80
N PRO A 255 4.58 -4.96 19.85
CA PRO A 255 6.04 -5.03 19.94
C PRO A 255 6.68 -5.77 18.76
N TRP A 256 7.79 -5.24 18.25
CA TRP A 256 8.50 -5.78 17.09
C TRP A 256 8.92 -7.24 17.24
N ASP A 257 9.46 -7.60 18.40
CA ASP A 257 9.87 -8.95 18.74
C ASP A 257 8.69 -9.94 18.78
N VAL A 258 7.51 -9.48 19.19
CA VAL A 258 6.28 -10.28 19.18
C VAL A 258 5.85 -10.57 17.74
N LEU A 259 5.86 -9.56 16.86
CA LEU A 259 5.51 -9.75 15.44
C LEU A 259 6.40 -10.78 14.77
N LEU A 260 7.72 -10.65 14.93
CA LEU A 260 8.69 -11.60 14.37
C LEU A 260 8.51 -13.01 14.95
N THR A 261 8.31 -13.12 16.26
CA THR A 261 8.10 -14.43 16.92
C THR A 261 6.86 -15.13 16.41
N GLU A 262 5.74 -14.41 16.25
CA GLU A 262 4.49 -14.98 15.75
C GLU A 262 4.60 -15.39 14.28
N GLN A 263 5.22 -14.57 13.45
CA GLN A 263 5.41 -14.87 12.04
C GLN A 263 6.34 -16.06 11.84
N ARG A 264 7.48 -16.10 12.56
CA ARG A 264 8.39 -17.25 12.55
C ARG A 264 7.72 -18.54 13.06
N ARG A 265 6.88 -18.45 14.09
CA ARG A 265 6.06 -19.59 14.54
C ARG A 265 5.21 -20.14 13.40
N TYR A 266 4.49 -19.26 12.67
CA TYR A 266 3.64 -19.66 11.54
C TYR A 266 4.45 -20.32 10.42
N LEU A 267 5.58 -19.71 9.98
CA LEU A 267 6.46 -20.29 8.97
C LEU A 267 7.06 -21.62 9.45
N GLY A 268 7.42 -21.71 10.73
CA GLY A 268 7.91 -22.94 11.35
C GLY A 268 6.87 -24.08 11.34
N VAL A 269 5.58 -23.76 11.51
CA VAL A 269 4.49 -24.73 11.35
C VAL A 269 4.42 -25.22 9.91
N LEU A 270 4.46 -24.32 8.93
CA LEU A 270 4.49 -24.71 7.51
C LEU A 270 5.68 -25.61 7.19
N LEU A 271 6.89 -25.19 7.56
CA LEU A 271 8.12 -25.99 7.36
C LEU A 271 8.00 -27.40 7.94
N LYS A 272 7.60 -27.50 9.20
CA LYS A 272 7.51 -28.77 9.91
C LYS A 272 6.43 -29.70 9.33
N GLU A 273 5.24 -29.17 9.13
CA GLU A 273 4.09 -30.02 8.79
C GLU A 273 4.05 -30.35 7.30
N VAL A 274 4.53 -29.45 6.41
CA VAL A 274 4.68 -29.76 4.97
C VAL A 274 5.75 -30.83 4.76
N ARG A 275 6.91 -30.72 5.42
CA ARG A 275 7.94 -31.79 5.37
C ARG A 275 7.39 -33.14 5.85
N ALA A 276 6.61 -33.11 6.93
CA ALA A 276 5.97 -34.33 7.43
C ALA A 276 4.93 -34.89 6.45
N ALA A 277 4.18 -34.05 5.76
CA ALA A 277 3.22 -34.46 4.73
C ALA A 277 3.95 -35.11 3.55
N ILE A 278 5.01 -34.49 3.02
CA ILE A 278 5.83 -35.02 1.93
C ILE A 278 6.46 -36.37 2.33
N ALA A 279 7.07 -36.47 3.52
CA ALA A 279 7.69 -37.69 4.02
C ALA A 279 6.70 -38.87 4.23
N ASN A 280 5.41 -38.59 4.35
CA ASN A 280 4.35 -39.57 4.49
C ASN A 280 3.50 -39.74 3.21
N ASP A 281 3.99 -39.30 2.05
CA ASP A 281 3.31 -39.38 0.76
C ASP A 281 1.89 -38.75 0.75
N VAL A 282 1.65 -37.74 1.61
CA VAL A 282 0.38 -36.98 1.63
C VAL A 282 0.36 -36.05 0.42
N SER A 283 -0.69 -36.16 -0.40
CA SER A 283 -0.81 -35.32 -1.60
C SER A 283 -0.91 -33.83 -1.26
N LEU A 284 -0.47 -32.95 -2.21
CA LEU A 284 -0.65 -31.50 -2.07
C LEU A 284 -2.12 -31.13 -1.76
N MET A 285 -3.08 -31.80 -2.42
CA MET A 285 -4.52 -31.56 -2.22
C MET A 285 -4.97 -31.86 -0.78
N ASP A 286 -4.42 -32.88 -0.17
CA ASP A 286 -4.71 -33.24 1.22
C ASP A 286 -3.93 -32.33 2.18
N ALA A 287 -2.68 -32.00 1.88
CA ALA A 287 -1.84 -31.13 2.67
C ALA A 287 -2.47 -29.72 2.83
N VAL A 288 -3.03 -29.11 1.78
CA VAL A 288 -3.69 -27.78 1.87
C VAL A 288 -4.94 -27.80 2.76
N ASN A 289 -5.49 -28.96 3.10
CA ASN A 289 -6.65 -29.10 3.97
C ASN A 289 -6.29 -29.56 5.39
N THR A 290 -5.04 -29.90 5.67
CA THR A 290 -4.62 -30.46 6.96
C THR A 290 -3.49 -29.68 7.63
N VAL A 291 -2.51 -29.20 6.86
CA VAL A 291 -1.32 -28.50 7.36
C VAL A 291 -1.70 -27.15 7.96
N GLY A 292 -1.21 -26.85 9.16
CA GLY A 292 -1.23 -25.52 9.76
C GLY A 292 -2.59 -24.97 10.20
N TRP A 293 -3.68 -25.75 10.13
CA TRP A 293 -5.04 -25.25 10.43
C TRP A 293 -5.26 -24.85 11.88
N GLN A 294 -4.39 -25.28 12.82
CA GLN A 294 -4.39 -24.79 14.20
C GLN A 294 -3.95 -23.32 14.36
N GLU A 295 -3.43 -22.71 13.31
CA GLU A 295 -3.09 -21.29 13.27
C GLU A 295 -4.28 -20.38 12.91
N ARG A 296 -5.42 -20.94 12.47
CA ARG A 296 -6.55 -20.22 11.87
C ARG A 296 -7.05 -19.04 12.72
N GLU A 297 -7.25 -19.27 14.02
CA GLU A 297 -7.80 -18.26 14.91
C GLU A 297 -6.78 -17.19 15.36
N LYS A 298 -5.53 -17.31 14.91
CA LYS A 298 -4.45 -16.40 15.29
C LYS A 298 -4.20 -15.30 14.27
N TRP A 299 -4.81 -15.41 13.06
CA TRP A 299 -4.50 -14.55 11.94
C TRP A 299 -5.75 -14.04 11.24
N HIS A 300 -5.81 -12.73 10.98
CA HIS A 300 -6.77 -12.19 10.03
C HIS A 300 -6.46 -12.68 8.60
N ASN A 301 -7.50 -12.82 7.79
CA ASN A 301 -7.42 -13.26 6.39
C ASN A 301 -6.82 -14.67 6.19
N PHE A 302 -6.79 -15.51 7.25
CA PHE A 302 -6.25 -16.86 7.18
C PHE A 302 -6.88 -17.69 6.04
N ASP A 303 -8.20 -17.73 5.95
CA ASP A 303 -8.91 -18.54 4.96
C ASP A 303 -8.64 -18.10 3.50
N LEU A 304 -8.21 -16.86 3.28
CA LEU A 304 -7.87 -16.33 1.97
C LEU A 304 -6.48 -16.79 1.49
N TYR A 305 -5.49 -16.80 2.38
CA TYR A 305 -4.09 -16.96 1.99
C TYR A 305 -3.44 -18.27 2.44
N HIS A 306 -3.96 -18.90 3.50
CA HIS A 306 -3.30 -20.06 4.10
C HIS A 306 -3.10 -21.23 3.11
N ARG A 307 -4.13 -21.58 2.32
CA ARG A 307 -4.00 -22.66 1.33
C ARG A 307 -2.95 -22.36 0.27
N ARG A 308 -2.83 -21.10 -0.15
CA ARG A 308 -1.78 -20.66 -1.06
C ARG A 308 -0.40 -20.81 -0.41
N ASN A 309 -0.26 -20.39 0.86
CA ASN A 309 1.00 -20.54 1.59
C ASN A 309 1.43 -22.01 1.72
N VAL A 310 0.49 -22.92 2.03
CA VAL A 310 0.76 -24.36 2.05
C VAL A 310 1.16 -24.87 0.66
N THR A 311 0.48 -24.43 -0.42
CA THR A 311 0.82 -24.80 -1.78
C THR A 311 2.23 -24.36 -2.15
N THR A 312 2.57 -23.09 -1.89
CA THR A 312 3.92 -22.54 -2.14
C THR A 312 4.97 -23.30 -1.34
N SER A 313 4.74 -23.55 -0.05
CA SER A 313 5.67 -24.30 0.80
C SER A 313 5.85 -25.75 0.33
N TYR A 314 4.76 -26.41 -0.09
CA TYR A 314 4.81 -27.78 -0.55
C TYR A 314 5.62 -27.92 -1.84
N THR A 315 5.34 -27.06 -2.83
CA THR A 315 6.07 -27.07 -4.10
C THR A 315 7.55 -26.71 -3.97
N ASP A 316 7.90 -25.90 -2.96
CA ASP A 316 9.29 -25.55 -2.64
C ASP A 316 10.01 -26.71 -1.96
N LEU A 317 9.40 -27.31 -0.94
CA LEU A 317 10.01 -28.34 -0.11
C LEU A 317 10.00 -29.75 -0.74
N GLU A 318 9.12 -30.00 -1.74
CA GLU A 318 9.09 -31.28 -2.49
C GLU A 318 10.43 -31.58 -3.22
N TRP A 319 11.20 -30.53 -3.53
CA TRP A 319 12.50 -30.63 -4.21
C TRP A 319 13.68 -30.36 -3.28
N GLU A 320 13.44 -30.33 -1.98
CA GLU A 320 14.50 -30.19 -0.97
C GLU A 320 15.23 -31.55 -0.82
N ASP A 321 16.56 -31.56 -1.07
CA ASP A 321 17.43 -32.74 -0.93
C ASP A 321 17.71 -33.10 0.54
#